data_a37f252120e5460e18b7eaa5f85b7a29
#
_entry.id   a37f252120e5460e18b7eaa5f85b7a29
#
_cell.length_a   1.000
_cell.length_b   1.000
_cell.length_c   1.000
_cell.angle_alpha   90.00
_cell.angle_beta   90.00
_cell.angle_gamma   90.00
#
_symmetry.space_group_name_H-M   'P 1'
#
loop_
_entity.id
_entity.type
_entity.pdbx_description
1 polymer ?
#
loop_
_entity_poly.entity_id
_entity_poly.type
_entity_poly.pdbx_seq_one_letter_code
_entity_poly.pdbx_strand_id
1 'polypeptide(L)'
;MALTNTSIRYGGVTKFFHWLTALLILTLIALGLYASDLPHDTQAALTRKAWLFSLHKTLGVTVFFVALARIVWAFTQPKPGLLNADHRLESWLAETVHWVLYGSLVIVPLAGWINHAAASGFAPIWWPLGQSLPFIPKNTTVEHAFGALHVISGKLLIGALILHIAGAVKHHVVDRDSTLRRMLPGEAVVGPLPAQHHSAAPVITATVVWVAAIAVGLGLGLGLGQQSDQPAPTETAALEDVASDWQVQDGTIALEVTQFGS
;
A
#
# COMPACT_ATOMS: atom_id res chain seq x y z
N MET A 1 -31.73 12.73 -5.77
CA MET A 1 -30.76 11.63 -6.04
C MET A 1 -31.09 10.47 -5.11
N ALA A 2 -31.28 9.25 -5.63
CA ALA A 2 -31.55 8.07 -4.81
C ALA A 2 -30.30 7.73 -3.97
N LEU A 3 -30.48 7.32 -2.70
CA LEU A 3 -29.40 6.96 -1.80
C LEU A 3 -28.81 5.59 -2.12
N THR A 4 -29.64 4.65 -2.57
CA THR A 4 -29.30 3.25 -2.88
C THR A 4 -29.00 3.06 -4.38
N ASN A 5 -28.25 1.99 -4.69
CA ASN A 5 -27.98 1.59 -6.06
C ASN A 5 -29.22 1.00 -6.72
N THR A 6 -29.22 1.03 -8.06
CA THR A 6 -30.12 0.26 -8.92
C THR A 6 -29.30 -0.63 -9.84
N SER A 7 -29.94 -1.44 -10.69
CA SER A 7 -29.25 -2.25 -11.72
C SER A 7 -28.47 -1.43 -12.75
N ILE A 8 -28.76 -0.12 -12.89
CA ILE A 8 -28.17 0.76 -13.90
C ILE A 8 -27.44 1.97 -13.32
N ARG A 9 -27.63 2.33 -12.05
CA ARG A 9 -27.08 3.56 -11.43
C ARG A 9 -26.51 3.33 -10.04
N TYR A 10 -25.43 4.05 -9.70
CA TYR A 10 -24.92 4.13 -8.35
C TYR A 10 -25.68 5.17 -7.53
N GLY A 11 -26.04 4.80 -6.30
CA GLY A 11 -26.70 5.69 -5.34
C GLY A 11 -25.74 6.69 -4.69
N GLY A 12 -26.32 7.70 -4.02
CA GLY A 12 -25.56 8.77 -3.38
C GLY A 12 -24.58 8.29 -2.33
N VAL A 13 -24.96 7.29 -1.52
CA VAL A 13 -24.07 6.71 -0.48
C VAL A 13 -22.86 6.01 -1.10
N THR A 14 -23.05 5.25 -2.18
CA THR A 14 -21.94 4.59 -2.91
C THR A 14 -20.98 5.61 -3.50
N LYS A 15 -21.49 6.70 -4.09
CA LYS A 15 -20.66 7.80 -4.63
C LYS A 15 -19.91 8.53 -3.52
N PHE A 16 -20.55 8.78 -2.38
CA PHE A 16 -19.91 9.39 -1.22
C PHE A 16 -18.73 8.56 -0.71
N PHE A 17 -18.93 7.26 -0.48
CA PHE A 17 -17.85 6.37 -0.07
C PHE A 17 -16.73 6.29 -1.11
N HIS A 18 -17.06 6.31 -2.39
CA HIS A 18 -16.06 6.29 -3.46
C HIS A 18 -15.15 7.52 -3.37
N TRP A 19 -15.73 8.72 -3.35
CA TRP A 19 -14.96 9.96 -3.35
C TRP A 19 -14.22 10.20 -2.04
N LEU A 20 -14.83 9.88 -0.90
CA LEU A 20 -14.15 9.93 0.40
C LEU A 20 -12.92 9.02 0.42
N THR A 21 -13.07 7.77 -0.04
CA THR A 21 -11.97 6.81 -0.13
C THR A 21 -10.89 7.29 -1.11
N ALA A 22 -11.27 7.80 -2.28
CA ALA A 22 -10.34 8.32 -3.27
C ALA A 22 -9.50 9.49 -2.73
N LEU A 23 -10.12 10.45 -2.07
CA LEU A 23 -9.44 11.59 -1.46
C LEU A 23 -8.48 11.14 -0.36
N LEU A 24 -8.91 10.24 0.52
CA LEU A 24 -8.04 9.71 1.58
C LEU A 24 -6.84 8.97 1.01
N ILE A 25 -7.02 8.12 -0.01
CA ILE A 25 -5.91 7.37 -0.64
C ILE A 25 -4.93 8.32 -1.30
N LEU A 26 -5.38 9.28 -2.10
CA LEU A 26 -4.50 10.24 -2.76
C LEU A 26 -3.70 11.05 -1.75
N THR A 27 -4.35 11.50 -0.66
CA THR A 27 -3.68 12.19 0.45
C THR A 27 -2.65 11.28 1.13
N LEU A 28 -2.99 10.02 1.40
CA LEU A 28 -2.10 9.06 2.06
C LEU A 28 -0.88 8.72 1.21
N ILE A 29 -1.05 8.54 -0.11
CA ILE A 29 0.07 8.30 -1.03
C ILE A 29 1.01 9.51 -1.01
N ALA A 30 0.48 10.73 -1.17
CA ALA A 30 1.27 11.95 -1.16
C ALA A 30 2.01 12.14 0.17
N LEU A 31 1.33 11.96 1.31
CA LEU A 31 1.92 12.06 2.64
C LEU A 31 3.01 11.02 2.87
N GLY A 32 2.76 9.77 2.48
CA GLY A 32 3.70 8.66 2.67
C GLY A 32 4.98 8.88 1.88
N LEU A 33 4.88 9.22 0.60
CA LEU A 33 6.03 9.50 -0.27
C LEU A 33 6.81 10.72 0.23
N TYR A 34 6.11 11.83 0.51
CA TYR A 34 6.74 13.05 0.99
C TYR A 34 7.44 12.87 2.35
N ALA A 35 6.78 12.23 3.32
CA ALA A 35 7.36 12.00 4.64
C ALA A 35 8.56 11.05 4.59
N SER A 36 8.56 10.06 3.71
CA SER A 36 9.68 9.14 3.54
C SER A 36 10.93 9.85 3.03
N ASP A 37 10.76 10.82 2.16
CA ASP A 37 11.84 11.56 1.48
C ASP A 37 12.44 12.68 2.32
N LEU A 38 11.80 13.06 3.44
CA LEU A 38 12.29 14.12 4.31
C LEU A 38 13.59 13.72 5.03
N PRO A 39 14.54 14.67 5.19
CA PRO A 39 15.73 14.47 6.01
C PRO A 39 15.36 14.23 7.49
N HIS A 40 16.30 13.71 8.25
CA HIS A 40 16.14 13.40 9.69
C HIS A 40 17.43 13.65 10.49
N ASP A 41 18.32 14.45 9.94
CA ASP A 41 19.64 14.81 10.45
C ASP A 41 19.62 15.86 11.56
N THR A 42 18.53 16.61 11.69
CA THR A 42 18.34 17.59 12.76
C THR A 42 17.10 17.26 13.61
N GLN A 43 17.08 17.72 14.87
CA GLN A 43 15.93 17.56 15.75
C GLN A 43 14.64 18.15 15.16
N ALA A 44 14.73 19.29 14.50
CA ALA A 44 13.59 19.94 13.85
C ALA A 44 13.07 19.12 12.64
N ALA A 45 13.98 18.60 11.82
CA ALA A 45 13.64 17.73 10.68
C ALA A 45 12.98 16.42 11.18
N LEU A 46 13.56 15.79 12.21
CA LEU A 46 13.00 14.58 12.81
C LEU A 46 11.60 14.82 13.39
N THR A 47 11.37 15.92 14.10
CA THR A 47 10.06 16.28 14.65
C THR A 47 9.02 16.46 13.54
N ARG A 48 9.39 17.17 12.45
CA ARG A 48 8.50 17.35 11.29
C ARG A 48 8.17 16.02 10.61
N LYS A 49 9.17 15.17 10.40
CA LYS A 49 9.00 13.83 9.83
C LYS A 49 8.07 12.97 10.69
N ALA A 50 8.27 12.97 12.00
CA ALA A 50 7.43 12.24 12.96
C ALA A 50 5.97 12.72 12.92
N TRP A 51 5.73 14.04 12.84
CA TRP A 51 4.39 14.60 12.75
C TRP A 51 3.66 14.13 11.48
N LEU A 52 4.33 14.16 10.33
CA LEU A 52 3.76 13.71 9.05
C LEU A 52 3.47 12.21 9.05
N PHE A 53 4.37 11.39 9.62
CA PHE A 53 4.08 9.96 9.79
C PHE A 53 2.94 9.69 10.76
N SER A 54 2.79 10.47 11.84
CA SER A 54 1.63 10.37 12.74
C SER A 54 0.33 10.68 12.00
N LEU A 55 0.32 11.72 11.17
CA LEU A 55 -0.81 12.06 10.32
C LEU A 55 -1.12 10.95 9.31
N HIS A 56 -0.10 10.45 8.59
CA HIS A 56 -0.24 9.36 7.64
C HIS A 56 -0.82 8.09 8.29
N LYS A 57 -0.26 7.69 9.44
CA LYS A 57 -0.73 6.50 10.18
C LYS A 57 -2.16 6.67 10.69
N THR A 58 -2.49 7.86 11.22
CA THR A 58 -3.84 8.15 11.73
C THR A 58 -4.89 8.12 10.61
N LEU A 59 -4.60 8.76 9.47
CA LEU A 59 -5.45 8.69 8.29
C LEU A 59 -5.49 7.28 7.68
N GLY A 60 -4.39 6.51 7.79
CA GLY A 60 -4.32 5.11 7.36
C GLY A 60 -5.29 4.21 8.14
N VAL A 61 -5.36 4.36 9.47
CA VAL A 61 -6.36 3.67 10.29
C VAL A 61 -7.77 4.16 9.97
N THR A 62 -7.94 5.47 9.72
CA THR A 62 -9.24 6.04 9.32
C THR A 62 -9.73 5.44 8.01
N VAL A 63 -8.88 5.39 6.96
CA VAL A 63 -9.28 4.84 5.66
C VAL A 63 -9.59 3.35 5.74
N PHE A 64 -8.92 2.60 6.62
CA PHE A 64 -9.24 1.18 6.86
C PHE A 64 -10.70 1.01 7.32
N PHE A 65 -11.16 1.77 8.32
CA PHE A 65 -12.54 1.67 8.78
C PHE A 65 -13.55 2.20 7.76
N VAL A 66 -13.23 3.28 7.05
CA VAL A 66 -14.05 3.79 5.94
C VAL A 66 -14.18 2.72 4.84
N ALA A 67 -13.10 2.01 4.54
CA ALA A 67 -13.09 0.93 3.57
C ALA A 67 -13.97 -0.26 4.01
N LEU A 68 -13.88 -0.67 5.27
CA LEU A 68 -14.74 -1.73 5.81
C LEU A 68 -16.22 -1.33 5.71
N ALA A 69 -16.57 -0.10 6.10
CA ALA A 69 -17.94 0.40 5.98
C ALA A 69 -18.40 0.42 4.52
N ARG A 70 -17.54 0.85 3.58
CA ARG A 70 -17.80 0.82 2.13
C ARG A 70 -18.02 -0.59 1.62
N ILE A 71 -17.21 -1.57 2.04
CA ILE A 71 -17.33 -2.96 1.63
C ILE A 71 -18.64 -3.54 2.14
N VAL A 72 -18.95 -3.36 3.43
CA VAL A 72 -20.24 -3.78 4.02
C VAL A 72 -21.40 -3.16 3.25
N TRP A 73 -21.36 -1.85 2.99
CA TRP A 73 -22.39 -1.19 2.18
C TRP A 73 -22.51 -1.82 0.79
N ALA A 74 -21.39 -2.05 0.11
CA ALA A 74 -21.41 -2.63 -1.25
C ALA A 74 -22.09 -4.01 -1.30
N PHE A 75 -21.93 -4.85 -0.27
CA PHE A 75 -22.60 -6.15 -0.18
C PHE A 75 -24.12 -6.05 0.02
N THR A 76 -24.63 -4.93 0.52
CA THR A 76 -26.08 -4.71 0.70
C THR A 76 -26.74 -4.11 -0.55
N GLN A 77 -25.96 -3.77 -1.59
CA GLN A 77 -26.47 -3.05 -2.76
C GLN A 77 -26.40 -3.89 -4.03
N PRO A 78 -27.36 -3.74 -4.96
CA PRO A 78 -27.21 -4.29 -6.30
C PRO A 78 -26.01 -3.66 -6.99
N LYS A 79 -25.25 -4.48 -7.75
CA LYS A 79 -24.13 -4.00 -8.58
C LYS A 79 -24.70 -3.51 -9.92
N PRO A 80 -24.53 -2.24 -10.28
CA PRO A 80 -24.92 -1.76 -11.60
C PRO A 80 -24.12 -2.46 -12.70
N GLY A 81 -24.80 -2.82 -13.79
CA GLY A 81 -24.18 -3.51 -14.92
C GLY A 81 -23.11 -2.68 -15.63
N LEU A 82 -22.19 -3.37 -16.30
CA LEU A 82 -21.12 -2.77 -17.09
C LEU A 82 -21.71 -2.17 -18.37
N LEU A 83 -21.18 -1.01 -18.80
CA LEU A 83 -21.60 -0.35 -20.05
C LEU A 83 -20.96 -0.99 -21.27
N ASN A 84 -19.82 -1.66 -21.13
CA ASN A 84 -19.02 -2.29 -22.16
C ASN A 84 -18.87 -3.81 -21.96
N ALA A 85 -19.89 -4.49 -21.44
CA ALA A 85 -19.86 -5.92 -21.16
C ALA A 85 -19.60 -6.80 -22.41
N ASP A 86 -19.86 -6.29 -23.60
CA ASP A 86 -19.54 -6.88 -24.91
C ASP A 86 -18.02 -6.90 -25.21
N HIS A 87 -17.25 -5.96 -24.64
CA HIS A 87 -15.78 -5.90 -24.74
C HIS A 87 -15.13 -6.73 -23.64
N ARG A 88 -15.06 -8.05 -23.81
CA ARG A 88 -14.66 -9.02 -22.76
C ARG A 88 -13.32 -8.73 -22.10
N LEU A 89 -12.29 -8.32 -22.88
CA LEU A 89 -10.97 -8.03 -22.32
C LEU A 89 -10.98 -6.78 -21.44
N GLU A 90 -11.66 -5.72 -21.89
CA GLU A 90 -11.77 -4.48 -21.12
C GLU A 90 -12.57 -4.69 -19.84
N SER A 91 -13.69 -5.41 -19.93
CA SER A 91 -14.52 -5.75 -18.77
C SER A 91 -13.75 -6.60 -17.75
N TRP A 92 -12.99 -7.61 -18.22
CA TRP A 92 -12.14 -8.42 -17.37
C TRP A 92 -11.06 -7.59 -16.66
N LEU A 93 -10.38 -6.71 -17.41
CA LEU A 93 -9.34 -5.83 -16.85
C LEU A 93 -9.94 -4.84 -15.83
N ALA A 94 -11.05 -4.20 -16.17
CA ALA A 94 -11.74 -3.27 -15.28
C ALA A 94 -12.16 -3.93 -13.97
N GLU A 95 -12.78 -5.12 -14.04
CA GLU A 95 -13.17 -5.85 -12.84
C GLU A 95 -11.97 -6.34 -12.03
N THR A 96 -10.90 -6.82 -12.69
CA THR A 96 -9.64 -7.23 -12.02
C THR A 96 -9.03 -6.05 -11.25
N VAL A 97 -8.90 -4.88 -11.88
CA VAL A 97 -8.39 -3.66 -11.24
C VAL A 97 -9.24 -3.27 -10.04
N HIS A 98 -10.56 -3.34 -10.13
CA HIS A 98 -11.44 -3.07 -8.99
C HIS A 98 -11.23 -4.07 -7.84
N TRP A 99 -11.06 -5.36 -8.12
CA TRP A 99 -10.78 -6.36 -7.08
C TRP A 99 -9.41 -6.16 -6.43
N VAL A 100 -8.39 -5.78 -7.21
CA VAL A 100 -7.08 -5.38 -6.68
C VAL A 100 -7.21 -4.16 -5.78
N LEU A 101 -7.97 -3.14 -6.18
CA LEU A 101 -8.22 -1.95 -5.37
C LEU A 101 -8.97 -2.30 -4.07
N TYR A 102 -9.99 -3.16 -4.10
CA TYR A 102 -10.67 -3.60 -2.88
C TYR A 102 -9.73 -4.32 -1.90
N GLY A 103 -8.86 -5.20 -2.41
CA GLY A 103 -7.82 -5.82 -1.59
C GLY A 103 -6.85 -4.79 -1.00
N SER A 104 -6.48 -3.78 -1.79
CA SER A 104 -5.60 -2.70 -1.34
C SER A 104 -6.19 -1.90 -0.17
N LEU A 105 -7.49 -1.65 -0.18
CA LEU A 105 -8.19 -0.92 0.90
C LEU A 105 -8.06 -1.60 2.27
N VAL A 106 -7.85 -2.91 2.28
CA VAL A 106 -7.71 -3.70 3.51
C VAL A 106 -6.25 -3.99 3.81
N ILE A 107 -5.52 -4.53 2.84
CA ILE A 107 -4.16 -5.07 3.06
C ILE A 107 -3.15 -3.94 3.34
N VAL A 108 -3.20 -2.84 2.57
CA VAL A 108 -2.23 -1.74 2.73
C VAL A 108 -2.31 -1.11 4.12
N PRO A 109 -3.47 -0.59 4.58
CA PRO A 109 -3.54 0.04 5.88
C PRO A 109 -3.34 -0.96 7.03
N LEU A 110 -3.81 -2.20 6.90
CA LEU A 110 -3.62 -3.22 7.92
C LEU A 110 -2.14 -3.60 8.08
N ALA A 111 -1.41 -3.78 6.98
CA ALA A 111 0.02 -4.04 7.01
C ALA A 111 0.79 -2.89 7.68
N GLY A 112 0.46 -1.63 7.35
CA GLY A 112 1.05 -0.47 8.01
C GLY A 112 0.72 -0.38 9.51
N TRP A 113 -0.48 -0.77 9.91
CA TRP A 113 -0.88 -0.78 11.32
C TRP A 113 -0.19 -1.89 12.12
N ILE A 114 -0.08 -3.11 11.54
CA ILE A 114 0.68 -4.21 12.16
C ILE A 114 2.17 -3.84 12.28
N ASN A 115 2.77 -3.27 11.23
CA ASN A 115 4.13 -2.75 11.27
C ASN A 115 4.32 -1.76 12.44
N HIS A 116 3.42 -0.76 12.58
CA HIS A 116 3.47 0.18 13.68
C HIS A 116 3.30 -0.49 15.06
N ALA A 117 2.37 -1.43 15.18
CA ALA A 117 2.15 -2.15 16.43
C ALA A 117 3.35 -3.00 16.85
N ALA A 118 4.10 -3.57 15.91
CA ALA A 118 5.31 -4.35 16.16
C ALA A 118 6.55 -3.49 16.43
N ALA A 119 6.60 -2.26 15.90
CA ALA A 119 7.71 -1.32 16.04
C ALA A 119 7.82 -0.69 17.43
N SER A 120 9.00 -0.17 17.79
CA SER A 120 9.30 0.43 19.10
C SER A 120 8.80 1.87 19.32
N GLY A 121 7.96 2.43 18.41
CA GLY A 121 7.17 3.60 18.75
C GLY A 121 7.56 4.95 18.14
N PHE A 122 8.22 4.99 16.98
CA PHE A 122 8.37 6.25 16.23
C PHE A 122 7.03 6.73 15.64
N ALA A 123 6.70 8.01 15.85
CA ALA A 123 5.51 8.68 15.30
C ALA A 123 4.18 8.02 15.71
N PRO A 124 3.55 8.45 16.82
CA PRO A 124 2.36 7.81 17.36
C PRO A 124 1.14 7.99 16.43
N ILE A 125 0.23 7.02 16.48
CA ILE A 125 -1.12 7.17 15.91
C ILE A 125 -1.96 7.99 16.90
N TRP A 126 -2.70 8.99 16.43
CA TRP A 126 -3.50 9.87 17.31
C TRP A 126 -4.85 9.27 17.74
N TRP A 127 -5.19 8.08 17.27
CA TRP A 127 -6.36 7.33 17.75
C TRP A 127 -6.12 6.78 19.16
N PRO A 128 -7.11 6.81 20.06
CA PRO A 128 -6.95 6.34 21.44
C PRO A 128 -6.46 4.90 21.58
N LEU A 129 -6.82 4.04 20.64
CA LEU A 129 -6.49 2.60 20.64
C LEU A 129 -5.52 2.23 19.50
N GLY A 130 -4.83 3.21 18.90
CA GLY A 130 -4.03 3.01 17.69
C GLY A 130 -2.64 2.44 17.88
N GLN A 131 -2.06 2.52 19.10
CA GLN A 131 -0.64 2.24 19.34
C GLN A 131 -0.29 0.76 19.34
N SER A 132 -1.22 -0.11 19.67
CA SER A 132 -1.02 -1.55 19.75
C SER A 132 -2.19 -2.30 19.14
N LEU A 133 -1.92 -3.47 18.61
CA LEU A 133 -2.95 -4.40 18.17
C LEU A 133 -2.93 -5.64 19.07
N PRO A 134 -4.09 -6.20 19.46
CA PRO A 134 -4.15 -7.47 20.16
C PRO A 134 -3.35 -8.54 19.40
N PHE A 135 -2.61 -9.35 20.13
CA PHE A 135 -1.82 -10.47 19.57
C PHE A 135 -0.59 -10.08 18.71
N ILE A 136 -0.28 -8.78 18.54
CA ILE A 136 0.93 -8.33 17.85
C ILE A 136 1.98 -7.91 18.91
N PRO A 137 3.02 -8.73 19.15
CA PRO A 137 4.10 -8.38 20.06
C PRO A 137 5.03 -7.34 19.43
N LYS A 138 5.80 -6.63 20.26
CA LYS A 138 6.97 -5.85 19.80
C LYS A 138 8.02 -6.84 19.30
N ASN A 139 8.29 -6.82 17.99
CA ASN A 139 9.16 -7.77 17.32
C ASN A 139 9.69 -7.21 16.01
N THR A 140 11.00 -7.14 15.85
CA THR A 140 11.67 -6.57 14.66
C THR A 140 11.39 -7.36 13.40
N THR A 141 11.31 -8.68 13.48
CA THR A 141 11.00 -9.53 12.32
C THR A 141 9.58 -9.26 11.81
N VAL A 142 8.60 -9.11 12.71
CA VAL A 142 7.21 -8.75 12.35
C VAL A 142 7.16 -7.32 11.79
N GLU A 143 7.89 -6.39 12.39
CA GLU A 143 8.03 -5.01 11.91
C GLU A 143 8.54 -4.98 10.48
N HIS A 144 9.67 -5.64 10.19
CA HIS A 144 10.24 -5.69 8.85
C HIS A 144 9.33 -6.39 7.83
N ALA A 145 8.74 -7.52 8.20
CA ALA A 145 7.85 -8.28 7.32
C ALA A 145 6.63 -7.45 6.90
N PHE A 146 5.95 -6.81 7.85
CA PHE A 146 4.76 -6.01 7.55
C PHE A 146 5.10 -4.62 7.00
N GLY A 147 6.28 -4.07 7.29
CA GLY A 147 6.81 -2.88 6.66
C GLY A 147 7.05 -3.10 5.16
N ALA A 148 7.73 -4.18 4.79
CA ALA A 148 7.95 -4.56 3.39
C ALA A 148 6.63 -4.87 2.68
N LEU A 149 5.71 -5.60 3.32
CA LEU A 149 4.38 -5.86 2.77
C LEU A 149 3.61 -4.54 2.53
N HIS A 150 3.67 -3.57 3.45
CA HIS A 150 3.04 -2.25 3.27
C HIS A 150 3.61 -1.54 2.03
N VAL A 151 4.92 -1.54 1.85
CA VAL A 151 5.57 -0.90 0.68
C VAL A 151 5.19 -1.59 -0.63
N ILE A 152 5.27 -2.93 -0.70
CA ILE A 152 4.94 -3.69 -1.91
C ILE A 152 3.47 -3.54 -2.28
N SER A 153 2.57 -3.71 -1.31
CA SER A 153 1.13 -3.55 -1.53
C SER A 153 0.75 -2.09 -1.83
N GLY A 154 1.47 -1.11 -1.28
CA GLY A 154 1.33 0.31 -1.63
C GLY A 154 1.71 0.60 -3.08
N LYS A 155 2.80 0.01 -3.60
CA LYS A 155 3.17 0.11 -5.02
C LYS A 155 2.12 -0.54 -5.93
N LEU A 156 1.57 -1.70 -5.53
CA LEU A 156 0.48 -2.35 -6.25
C LEU A 156 -0.78 -1.46 -6.28
N LEU A 157 -1.14 -0.84 -5.15
CA LEU A 157 -2.24 0.13 -5.07
C LEU A 157 -2.03 1.29 -6.05
N ILE A 158 -0.83 1.88 -6.09
CA ILE A 158 -0.52 3.00 -7.01
C ILE A 158 -0.69 2.55 -8.47
N GLY A 159 -0.14 1.40 -8.85
CA GLY A 159 -0.30 0.85 -10.20
C GLY A 159 -1.76 0.60 -10.57
N ALA A 160 -2.53 -0.03 -9.68
CA ALA A 160 -3.95 -0.28 -9.89
C ALA A 160 -4.76 1.03 -9.97
N LEU A 161 -4.41 2.05 -9.17
CA LEU A 161 -5.05 3.37 -9.19
C LEU A 161 -4.79 4.09 -10.51
N ILE A 162 -3.57 4.04 -11.03
CA ILE A 162 -3.22 4.61 -12.35
C ILE A 162 -4.07 3.95 -13.45
N LEU A 163 -4.16 2.61 -13.45
CA LEU A 163 -4.98 1.89 -14.41
C LEU A 163 -6.47 2.22 -14.28
N HIS A 164 -6.98 2.35 -13.06
CA HIS A 164 -8.36 2.74 -12.77
C HIS A 164 -8.69 4.13 -13.32
N ILE A 165 -7.81 5.11 -13.05
CA ILE A 165 -8.00 6.48 -13.53
C ILE A 165 -7.88 6.53 -15.06
N ALA A 166 -6.87 5.86 -15.64
CA ALA A 166 -6.68 5.78 -17.07
C ALA A 166 -7.90 5.16 -17.78
N GLY A 167 -8.47 4.08 -17.22
CA GLY A 167 -9.71 3.48 -17.71
C GLY A 167 -10.89 4.46 -17.68
N ALA A 168 -11.08 5.17 -16.55
CA ALA A 168 -12.14 6.17 -16.43
C ALA A 168 -11.98 7.33 -17.44
N VAL A 169 -10.73 7.78 -17.66
CA VAL A 169 -10.42 8.82 -18.67
C VAL A 169 -10.65 8.29 -20.09
N LYS A 170 -10.23 7.05 -20.41
CA LYS A 170 -10.49 6.41 -21.70
C LYS A 170 -11.98 6.38 -22.00
N HIS A 171 -12.80 5.90 -21.06
CA HIS A 171 -14.26 5.87 -21.23
C HIS A 171 -14.86 7.26 -21.44
N HIS A 172 -14.32 8.29 -20.78
CA HIS A 172 -14.84 9.65 -20.92
C HIS A 172 -14.43 10.32 -22.24
N VAL A 173 -13.17 10.16 -22.66
CA VAL A 173 -12.57 10.90 -23.79
C VAL A 173 -12.72 10.13 -25.10
N VAL A 174 -12.42 8.82 -25.07
CA VAL A 174 -12.36 7.96 -26.26
C VAL A 174 -13.73 7.35 -26.55
N ASP A 175 -14.28 6.61 -25.59
CA ASP A 175 -15.54 5.87 -25.76
C ASP A 175 -16.75 6.80 -25.63
N ARG A 176 -16.58 7.95 -24.95
CA ARG A 176 -17.60 8.98 -24.71
C ARG A 176 -18.87 8.43 -24.06
N ASP A 177 -18.70 7.41 -23.23
CA ASP A 177 -19.78 6.77 -22.50
C ASP A 177 -20.06 7.42 -21.14
N SER A 178 -20.99 6.85 -20.38
CA SER A 178 -21.41 7.39 -19.08
C SER A 178 -20.64 6.80 -17.89
N THR A 179 -19.58 6.01 -18.09
CA THR A 179 -18.84 5.30 -17.00
C THR A 179 -18.38 6.27 -15.92
N LEU A 180 -17.63 7.30 -16.29
CA LEU A 180 -17.18 8.33 -15.33
C LEU A 180 -18.36 9.11 -14.73
N ARG A 181 -19.32 9.49 -15.56
CA ARG A 181 -20.49 10.27 -15.12
C ARG A 181 -21.33 9.54 -14.09
N ARG A 182 -21.39 8.21 -14.12
CA ARG A 182 -22.12 7.38 -13.14
C ARG A 182 -21.55 7.52 -11.72
N MET A 183 -20.27 7.90 -11.56
CA MET A 183 -19.61 8.12 -10.26
C MET A 183 -19.55 9.60 -9.84
N LEU A 184 -19.80 10.54 -10.74
CA LEU A 184 -19.88 11.97 -10.43
C LEU A 184 -21.20 12.30 -9.71
N PRO A 185 -21.24 13.43 -8.94
CA PRO A 185 -22.50 13.97 -8.42
C PRO A 185 -23.52 14.21 -9.53
N GLY A 186 -24.78 14.06 -9.21
CA GLY A 186 -25.87 14.19 -10.19
C GLY A 186 -26.32 12.84 -10.74
N GLU A 187 -27.24 12.89 -11.69
CA GLU A 187 -27.77 11.70 -12.37
C GLU A 187 -27.14 11.55 -13.75
N ALA A 188 -26.60 10.40 -14.03
CA ALA A 188 -26.10 10.04 -15.35
C ALA A 188 -27.24 9.44 -16.18
N VAL A 189 -27.36 9.86 -17.42
CA VAL A 189 -28.22 9.20 -18.41
C VAL A 189 -27.48 7.94 -18.85
N VAL A 190 -28.12 6.78 -18.69
CA VAL A 190 -27.61 5.48 -19.07
C VAL A 190 -28.57 4.88 -20.11
N GLY A 191 -28.03 4.53 -21.25
CA GLY A 191 -28.75 3.80 -22.29
C GLY A 191 -29.00 2.33 -21.90
N PRO A 192 -29.58 1.54 -22.82
CA PRO A 192 -29.73 0.10 -22.65
C PRO A 192 -28.36 -0.56 -22.33
N LEU A 193 -28.32 -1.44 -21.34
CA LEU A 193 -27.11 -2.18 -21.03
C LEU A 193 -26.92 -3.36 -21.99
N PRO A 194 -25.70 -3.67 -22.43
CA PRO A 194 -25.40 -4.91 -23.14
C PRO A 194 -25.66 -6.13 -22.23
N ALA A 195 -25.71 -7.32 -22.84
CA ALA A 195 -25.85 -8.55 -22.09
C ALA A 195 -24.66 -8.72 -21.09
N GLN A 196 -24.98 -8.89 -19.81
CA GLN A 196 -23.97 -9.02 -18.77
C GLN A 196 -23.42 -10.46 -18.71
N HIS A 197 -22.10 -10.58 -18.64
CA HIS A 197 -21.42 -11.84 -18.49
C HIS A 197 -20.81 -11.94 -17.08
N HIS A 198 -21.15 -12.97 -16.34
CA HIS A 198 -20.55 -13.23 -15.03
C HIS A 198 -19.40 -14.22 -15.19
N SER A 199 -18.21 -13.80 -14.80
CA SER A 199 -17.01 -14.64 -14.81
C SER A 199 -16.27 -14.52 -13.47
N ALA A 200 -15.75 -15.63 -12.97
CA ALA A 200 -14.87 -15.65 -11.80
C ALA A 200 -13.42 -15.24 -12.13
N ALA A 201 -13.07 -15.15 -13.43
CA ALA A 201 -11.71 -14.89 -13.85
C ALA A 201 -11.10 -13.59 -13.26
N PRO A 202 -11.81 -12.44 -13.20
CA PRO A 202 -11.26 -11.24 -12.57
C PRO A 202 -10.91 -11.41 -11.09
N VAL A 203 -11.77 -12.10 -10.34
CA VAL A 203 -11.53 -12.39 -8.91
C VAL A 203 -10.33 -13.30 -8.75
N ILE A 204 -10.25 -14.38 -9.53
CA ILE A 204 -9.12 -15.33 -9.51
C ILE A 204 -7.82 -14.60 -9.83
N THR A 205 -7.80 -13.79 -10.90
CA THR A 205 -6.61 -13.02 -11.28
C THR A 205 -6.17 -12.06 -10.15
N ALA A 206 -7.09 -11.30 -9.59
CA ALA A 206 -6.78 -10.40 -8.48
C ALA A 206 -6.29 -11.16 -7.24
N THR A 207 -6.86 -12.33 -6.95
CA THR A 207 -6.39 -13.20 -5.85
C THR A 207 -4.96 -13.67 -6.09
N VAL A 208 -4.62 -14.12 -7.30
CA VAL A 208 -3.25 -14.53 -7.66
C VAL A 208 -2.28 -13.35 -7.49
N VAL A 209 -2.65 -12.16 -7.97
CA VAL A 209 -1.84 -10.95 -7.80
C VAL A 209 -1.60 -10.65 -6.32
N TRP A 210 -2.63 -10.78 -5.47
CA TRP A 210 -2.51 -10.55 -4.04
C TRP A 210 -1.67 -11.61 -3.33
N VAL A 211 -1.84 -12.89 -3.66
CA VAL A 211 -1.00 -13.97 -3.10
C VAL A 211 0.47 -13.73 -3.45
N ALA A 212 0.76 -13.38 -4.70
CA ALA A 212 2.13 -13.06 -5.12
C ALA A 212 2.68 -11.82 -4.38
N ALA A 213 1.92 -10.74 -4.27
CA ALA A 213 2.35 -9.52 -3.57
C ALA A 213 2.60 -9.75 -2.07
N ILE A 214 1.75 -10.55 -1.41
CA ILE A 214 1.92 -10.93 -0.01
C ILE A 214 3.17 -11.80 0.17
N ALA A 215 3.35 -12.82 -0.68
CA ALA A 215 4.51 -13.70 -0.64
C ALA A 215 5.82 -12.92 -0.84
N VAL A 216 5.87 -12.02 -1.82
CA VAL A 216 7.04 -11.15 -2.07
C VAL A 216 7.27 -10.19 -0.90
N GLY A 217 6.22 -9.50 -0.43
CA GLY A 217 6.33 -8.53 0.66
C GLY A 217 6.82 -9.16 1.96
N LEU A 218 6.20 -10.26 2.38
CA LEU A 218 6.61 -10.98 3.58
C LEU A 218 7.99 -11.62 3.41
N GLY A 219 8.28 -12.23 2.25
CA GLY A 219 9.57 -12.86 1.98
C GLY A 219 10.75 -11.88 2.06
N LEU A 220 10.59 -10.70 1.44
CA LEU A 220 11.61 -9.64 1.52
C LEU A 220 11.77 -9.12 2.96
N GLY A 221 10.67 -8.89 3.66
CA GLY A 221 10.72 -8.39 5.04
C GLY A 221 11.33 -9.38 6.02
N LEU A 222 11.05 -10.69 5.88
CA LEU A 222 11.68 -11.74 6.69
C LEU A 222 13.19 -11.84 6.41
N GLY A 223 13.62 -11.71 5.14
CA GLY A 223 15.04 -11.68 4.77
C GLY A 223 15.78 -10.50 5.40
N LEU A 224 15.18 -9.31 5.42
CA LEU A 224 15.73 -8.12 6.06
C LEU A 224 15.80 -8.27 7.59
N GLY A 225 14.79 -8.89 8.21
CA GLY A 225 14.77 -9.17 9.65
C GLY A 225 15.91 -10.10 10.07
N GLN A 226 16.19 -11.14 9.29
CA GLN A 226 17.31 -12.06 9.59
C GLN A 226 18.68 -11.40 9.51
N GLN A 227 18.86 -10.41 8.61
CA GLN A 227 20.13 -9.67 8.52
C GLN A 227 20.35 -8.73 9.72
N SER A 228 19.29 -8.14 10.25
CA SER A 228 19.40 -7.28 11.43
C SER A 228 19.65 -8.02 12.73
N ASP A 229 19.27 -9.30 12.81
CA ASP A 229 19.46 -10.16 13.98
C ASP A 229 20.83 -10.90 13.94
N GLN A 230 21.61 -10.75 12.87
CA GLN A 230 22.98 -11.27 12.83
C GLN A 230 23.86 -10.43 13.79
N PRO A 231 24.50 -11.05 14.79
CA PRO A 231 25.43 -10.33 15.65
C PRO A 231 26.52 -9.69 14.79
N ALA A 232 26.86 -8.45 15.11
CA ALA A 232 28.01 -7.80 14.47
C ALA A 232 29.23 -8.74 14.55
N PRO A 233 30.08 -8.80 13.50
CA PRO A 233 31.29 -9.62 13.54
C PRO A 233 32.02 -9.34 14.85
N THR A 234 32.26 -10.38 15.62
CA THR A 234 33.02 -10.26 16.84
C THR A 234 34.36 -9.58 16.52
N GLU A 235 34.80 -8.66 17.35
CA GLU A 235 36.09 -7.96 17.20
C GLU A 235 37.25 -8.92 16.86
N THR A 236 37.17 -10.14 17.37
CA THR A 236 38.07 -11.26 17.08
C THR A 236 38.02 -11.71 15.61
N ALA A 237 36.82 -11.76 14.98
CA ALA A 237 36.71 -12.16 13.58
C ALA A 237 37.17 -11.02 12.62
N ALA A 238 36.95 -9.77 13.03
CA ALA A 238 37.49 -8.60 12.31
C ALA A 238 39.02 -8.52 12.41
N LEU A 239 39.60 -8.94 13.54
CA LEU A 239 41.05 -9.01 13.73
C LEU A 239 41.68 -10.20 13.00
N GLU A 240 40.98 -11.33 12.86
CA GLU A 240 41.43 -12.47 12.06
C GLU A 240 41.40 -12.15 10.53
N ASP A 241 40.43 -11.41 10.06
CA ASP A 241 40.35 -10.98 8.66
C ASP A 241 41.47 -9.97 8.33
N VAL A 242 41.76 -9.04 9.24
CA VAL A 242 42.89 -8.13 9.13
C VAL A 242 44.22 -8.89 9.24
N ALA A 243 44.31 -9.91 10.12
CA ALA A 243 45.52 -10.70 10.27
C ALA A 243 45.82 -11.62 9.08
N SER A 244 44.79 -12.05 8.30
CA SER A 244 44.96 -12.86 7.13
C SER A 244 45.53 -12.08 5.91
N ASP A 245 45.42 -10.77 5.92
CA ASP A 245 45.99 -9.87 4.87
C ASP A 245 47.48 -9.54 5.11
N TRP A 246 48.02 -9.93 6.27
CA TRP A 246 49.45 -9.75 6.54
C TRP A 246 50.28 -10.91 5.99
N GLN A 247 50.69 -10.78 4.77
CA GLN A 247 51.70 -11.69 4.17
C GLN A 247 53.10 -11.31 4.73
N VAL A 248 53.67 -12.20 5.52
CA VAL A 248 55.08 -12.06 5.92
C VAL A 248 55.96 -12.36 4.72
N GLN A 249 56.41 -11.33 4.02
CA GLN A 249 57.49 -11.44 3.05
C GLN A 249 58.83 -11.20 3.82
N ASP A 250 59.64 -12.21 3.86
CA ASP A 250 61.08 -12.17 4.25
C ASP A 250 61.42 -11.59 5.64
N GLY A 251 60.65 -11.92 6.70
CA GLY A 251 61.08 -11.67 8.11
C GLY A 251 61.20 -10.18 8.50
N THR A 252 60.76 -9.24 7.71
CA THR A 252 60.80 -7.80 8.04
C THR A 252 59.40 -7.25 8.15
N ILE A 253 59.03 -6.78 9.33
CA ILE A 253 57.73 -6.07 9.60
C ILE A 253 57.91 -4.61 9.16
N ALA A 254 57.35 -4.23 8.03
CA ALA A 254 57.24 -2.82 7.62
C ALA A 254 55.88 -2.26 8.09
N LEU A 255 55.90 -1.34 9.06
CA LEU A 255 54.73 -0.52 9.43
C LEU A 255 54.64 0.66 8.49
N GLU A 256 53.72 0.56 7.52
CA GLU A 256 53.34 1.73 6.74
C GLU A 256 52.19 2.47 7.46
N VAL A 257 52.51 3.53 8.19
CA VAL A 257 51.55 4.42 8.83
C VAL A 257 51.06 5.42 7.79
N THR A 258 49.92 5.17 7.19
CA THR A 258 49.21 6.17 6.37
C THR A 258 48.59 7.22 7.29
N GLN A 259 49.21 8.39 7.41
CA GLN A 259 48.62 9.54 8.06
C GLN A 259 47.44 10.04 7.22
N PHE A 260 46.22 9.93 7.75
CA PHE A 260 45.11 10.71 7.27
C PHE A 260 45.26 12.15 7.76
N GLY A 261 45.62 13.05 6.85
CA GLY A 261 45.69 14.48 7.06
C GLY A 261 44.32 15.11 7.28
N SER A 262 44.31 16.10 8.10
CA SER A 262 43.29 17.07 8.54
C SER A 262 42.24 17.47 7.50
#